data_4f5fbb6c51fa9a1e055968dcc1cd38fe
#
_entry.id   4f5fbb6c51fa9a1e055968dcc1cd38fe
#
_cell.length_a   1.000
_cell.length_b   1.000
_cell.length_c   1.000
_cell.angle_alpha   90.00
_cell.angle_beta   90.00
_cell.angle_gamma   90.00
#
_symmetry.space_group_name_H-M   'P 1'
#
loop_
_entity.id
_entity.type
_entity.pdbx_description
1 polymer ?
#
loop_
_entity_poly.entity_id
_entity_poly.type
_entity_poly.pdbx_seq_one_letter_code
_entity_poly.pdbx_strand_id
1 'polypeptide(L)'
;MIAMSILTSMLCVQGTNLDADVATLRIGAWLPRLGGTVANGGGAIDLETNIDLRSREDVVLVEFELRPIEHLTLSLTALDFSTSGSGSFVGNKTFGGVAFNDGDLWSGKTTMQSVSVEAAWDYWRPYPRGGETMFTFSPVIGAQWYGTSFDLQNDTDALAVNSQDHSWLAVYGGLRFDLGWDTRQQISWIDSFSMGAELTTGALLGNDGGSIWAVQAGVALEFTDGFSGYFGYRLRELNGEDGEYTFDAGLQGIYAGVQFRF
;
A
#
# COMPACT_ATOMS: atom_id res chain seq x y z
N MET A 1 -8.03 -1.03 16.36
CA MET A 1 -7.60 -0.74 17.75
C MET A 1 -6.22 -1.35 18.11
N ILE A 2 -5.72 -2.36 17.38
CA ILE A 2 -4.41 -3.01 17.65
C ILE A 2 -3.23 -2.16 17.14
N ALA A 3 -3.38 -1.46 16.01
CA ALA A 3 -2.30 -0.65 15.44
C ALA A 3 -1.86 0.54 16.31
N MET A 4 -2.77 1.08 17.11
CA MET A 4 -2.48 2.24 17.96
C MET A 4 -1.68 1.90 19.23
N SER A 5 -1.73 0.66 19.70
CA SER A 5 -0.95 0.21 20.87
C SER A 5 0.52 -0.10 20.56
N ILE A 6 0.86 -0.39 19.32
CA ILE A 6 2.25 -0.67 18.90
C ILE A 6 3.05 0.62 18.77
N LEU A 7 2.39 1.72 18.36
CA LEU A 7 3.08 3.01 18.18
C LEU A 7 3.56 3.61 19.52
N THR A 8 2.85 3.36 20.62
CA THR A 8 3.16 3.98 21.92
C THR A 8 4.38 3.35 22.62
N SER A 9 4.74 2.12 22.29
CA SER A 9 5.88 1.42 22.90
C SER A 9 7.22 1.65 22.19
N MET A 10 7.22 2.17 20.94
CA MET A 10 8.45 2.42 20.17
C MET A 10 9.06 3.82 20.39
N LEU A 11 8.36 4.72 21.06
CA LEU A 11 8.82 6.11 21.27
C LEU A 11 9.83 6.30 22.41
N CYS A 12 10.29 5.22 23.06
CA CYS A 12 11.33 5.27 24.10
C CYS A 12 12.67 4.69 23.66
N VAL A 13 13.21 5.13 22.52
CA VAL A 13 14.64 4.93 22.24
C VAL A 13 15.41 6.10 22.82
N GLN A 14 15.99 5.89 24.01
CA GLN A 14 16.91 6.85 24.62
C GLN A 14 18.18 6.99 23.79
N GLY A 15 18.55 8.24 23.56
CA GLY A 15 19.60 8.70 22.69
C GLY A 15 20.95 8.01 22.87
N THR A 16 21.46 7.58 21.76
CA THR A 16 22.89 7.55 21.47
C THR A 16 23.13 8.58 20.37
N ASN A 17 24.16 9.41 20.53
CA ASN A 17 24.58 10.42 19.56
C ASN A 17 24.77 9.79 18.18
N LEU A 18 23.76 9.87 17.35
CA LEU A 18 23.82 9.58 15.93
C LEU A 18 23.60 10.92 15.22
N ASP A 19 24.66 11.44 14.60
CA ASP A 19 24.66 12.67 13.78
C ASP A 19 23.91 12.48 12.44
N ALA A 20 22.74 11.84 12.44
CA ALA A 20 21.88 11.72 11.27
C ALA A 20 20.43 11.53 11.70
N ASP A 21 19.48 12.00 10.90
CA ASP A 21 18.04 11.77 11.09
C ASP A 21 17.77 10.26 11.17
N VAL A 22 17.53 9.77 12.37
CA VAL A 22 17.46 8.33 12.68
C VAL A 22 16.07 7.77 12.40
N ALA A 23 15.05 8.61 12.51
CA ALA A 23 13.68 8.18 12.36
C ALA A 23 12.87 9.15 11.48
N THR A 24 11.98 8.59 10.68
CA THR A 24 11.03 9.33 9.85
C THR A 24 9.63 8.79 10.08
N LEU A 25 8.69 9.68 10.35
CA LEU A 25 7.26 9.39 10.43
C LEU A 25 6.56 10.08 9.27
N ARG A 26 5.84 9.31 8.46
CA ARG A 26 4.95 9.83 7.41
C ARG A 26 3.51 9.57 7.78
N ILE A 27 2.69 10.61 7.70
CA ILE A 27 1.25 10.54 7.90
C ILE A 27 0.57 11.21 6.72
N GLY A 28 -0.36 10.52 6.09
CA GLY A 28 -1.05 11.05 4.93
C GLY A 28 -2.37 10.37 4.64
N ALA A 29 -2.95 10.75 3.51
CA ALA A 29 -4.12 10.13 2.94
C ALA A 29 -3.77 9.52 1.59
N TRP A 30 -4.30 8.34 1.32
CA TRP A 30 -4.29 7.68 0.03
C TRP A 30 -5.73 7.58 -0.46
N LEU A 31 -5.96 7.90 -1.73
CA LEU A 31 -7.26 7.86 -2.40
C LEU A 31 -7.27 6.71 -3.42
N PRO A 32 -7.26 5.45 -2.97
CA PRO A 32 -7.23 4.32 -3.87
C PRO A 32 -8.57 4.07 -4.54
N ARG A 33 -8.49 3.42 -5.71
CA ARG A 33 -9.59 2.70 -6.33
C ARG A 33 -9.25 1.23 -6.31
N LEU A 34 -10.25 0.42 -5.97
CA LEU A 34 -10.18 -1.02 -6.10
C LEU A 34 -10.54 -1.40 -7.54
N GLY A 35 -9.78 -2.33 -8.13
CA GLY A 35 -10.06 -2.93 -9.42
C GLY A 35 -9.58 -4.37 -9.45
N GLY A 36 -10.06 -5.16 -10.42
CA GLY A 36 -9.68 -6.56 -10.58
C GLY A 36 -10.83 -7.53 -10.46
N THR A 37 -10.55 -8.78 -10.13
CA THR A 37 -11.52 -9.86 -10.11
C THR A 37 -11.46 -10.68 -8.83
N VAL A 38 -12.60 -11.23 -8.44
CA VAL A 38 -12.72 -12.19 -7.33
C VAL A 38 -13.51 -13.41 -7.81
N ALA A 39 -13.04 -14.61 -7.51
CA ALA A 39 -13.74 -15.85 -7.83
C ALA A 39 -13.86 -16.75 -6.60
N ASN A 40 -14.91 -17.58 -6.57
CA ASN A 40 -15.10 -18.63 -5.56
C ASN A 40 -15.98 -19.73 -6.15
N GLY A 41 -15.36 -20.83 -6.63
CA GLY A 41 -16.05 -22.00 -7.17
C GLY A 41 -16.96 -21.72 -8.38
N GLY A 42 -16.69 -20.66 -9.14
CA GLY A 42 -17.51 -20.24 -10.28
C GLY A 42 -16.77 -19.29 -11.21
N GLY A 43 -17.49 -18.53 -12.00
CA GLY A 43 -16.88 -17.49 -12.87
C GLY A 43 -16.40 -16.29 -12.04
N ALA A 44 -15.27 -15.72 -12.44
CA ALA A 44 -14.75 -14.51 -11.81
C ALA A 44 -15.74 -13.35 -11.92
N ILE A 45 -15.93 -12.64 -10.82
CA ILE A 45 -16.67 -11.38 -10.75
C ILE A 45 -15.67 -10.25 -10.91
N ASP A 46 -15.86 -9.43 -11.91
CA ASP A 46 -15.11 -8.21 -12.11
C ASP A 46 -15.70 -7.09 -11.23
N LEU A 47 -14.85 -6.55 -10.36
CA LEU A 47 -15.24 -5.55 -9.36
C LEU A 47 -15.61 -4.20 -9.98
N GLU A 48 -15.17 -3.93 -11.21
CA GLU A 48 -15.46 -2.69 -11.91
C GLU A 48 -16.66 -2.81 -12.85
N THR A 49 -16.81 -3.94 -13.55
CA THR A 49 -17.80 -4.09 -14.63
C THR A 49 -19.05 -4.88 -14.23
N ASN A 50 -18.94 -5.87 -13.32
CA ASN A 50 -20.10 -6.64 -12.86
C ASN A 50 -20.81 -5.96 -11.69
N ILE A 51 -20.07 -5.33 -10.77
CA ILE A 51 -20.62 -4.78 -9.53
C ILE A 51 -20.26 -3.31 -9.27
N ASP A 52 -19.52 -2.65 -10.17
CA ASP A 52 -19.12 -1.23 -10.07
C ASP A 52 -18.65 -0.78 -8.66
N LEU A 53 -17.84 -1.60 -8.00
CA LEU A 53 -17.29 -1.35 -6.66
C LEU A 53 -16.10 -0.39 -6.72
N ARG A 54 -16.25 0.72 -7.47
CA ARG A 54 -15.17 1.69 -7.78
C ARG A 54 -15.14 2.90 -6.85
N SER A 55 -15.84 2.89 -5.74
CA SER A 55 -15.81 4.04 -4.83
C SER A 55 -14.38 4.38 -4.42
N ARG A 56 -14.04 5.67 -4.44
CA ARG A 56 -12.80 6.16 -3.87
C ARG A 56 -13.00 6.29 -2.37
N GLU A 57 -12.20 5.57 -1.63
CA GLU A 57 -12.21 5.64 -0.18
C GLU A 57 -10.95 6.36 0.31
N ASP A 58 -11.11 7.18 1.33
CA ASP A 58 -9.99 7.83 1.98
C ASP A 58 -9.32 6.85 2.94
N VAL A 59 -8.06 6.51 2.65
CA VAL A 59 -7.26 5.61 3.49
C VAL A 59 -6.18 6.42 4.21
N VAL A 60 -6.11 6.30 5.52
CA VAL A 60 -5.00 6.87 6.29
C VAL A 60 -3.76 6.02 6.06
N LEU A 61 -2.70 6.66 5.59
CA LEU A 61 -1.36 6.08 5.47
C LEU A 61 -0.53 6.47 6.67
N VAL A 62 0.08 5.46 7.30
CA VAL A 62 1.10 5.66 8.33
C VAL A 62 2.31 4.81 7.95
N GLU A 63 3.44 5.48 7.77
CA GLU A 63 4.72 4.84 7.47
C GLU A 63 5.74 5.32 8.49
N PHE A 64 6.49 4.39 9.04
CA PHE A 64 7.58 4.67 9.96
C PHE A 64 8.86 4.10 9.38
N GLU A 65 9.90 4.92 9.31
CA GLU A 65 11.23 4.51 8.86
C GLU A 65 12.26 4.74 9.97
N LEU A 66 13.17 3.80 10.10
CA LEU A 66 14.36 3.88 10.95
C LEU A 66 15.60 3.72 10.08
N ARG A 67 16.62 4.53 10.36
CA ARG A 67 17.94 4.42 9.74
C ARG A 67 18.99 4.09 10.83
N PRO A 68 19.09 2.82 11.25
CA PRO A 68 19.96 2.42 12.34
C PRO A 68 21.46 2.57 12.01
N ILE A 69 21.80 2.52 10.73
CA ILE A 69 23.13 2.77 10.19
C ILE A 69 23.03 3.50 8.85
N GLU A 70 24.10 4.16 8.41
CA GLU A 70 24.11 5.08 7.28
C GLU A 70 23.49 4.55 5.98
N HIS A 71 23.61 3.24 5.71
CA HIS A 71 23.17 2.63 4.45
C HIS A 71 21.90 1.76 4.59
N LEU A 72 21.36 1.59 5.79
CA LEU A 72 20.22 0.70 6.03
C LEU A 72 19.01 1.52 6.46
N THR A 73 17.93 1.42 5.70
CA THR A 73 16.62 1.92 6.07
C THR A 73 15.68 0.74 6.36
N LEU A 74 15.05 0.74 7.52
CA LEU A 74 13.99 -0.20 7.89
C LEU A 74 12.67 0.54 7.90
N SER A 75 11.66 0.02 7.20
CA SER A 75 10.35 0.64 7.09
C SER A 75 9.26 -0.26 7.63
N LEU A 76 8.27 0.34 8.28
CA LEU A 76 7.02 -0.29 8.72
C LEU A 76 5.86 0.49 8.12
N THR A 77 4.99 -0.19 7.39
CA THR A 77 3.79 0.41 6.80
C THR A 77 2.55 -0.38 7.20
N ALA A 78 1.47 0.31 7.53
CA ALA A 78 0.16 -0.29 7.78
C ALA A 78 -0.89 0.33 6.85
N LEU A 79 -1.82 -0.50 6.38
CA LEU A 79 -2.93 -0.13 5.51
C LEU A 79 -4.21 -0.78 6.02
N ASP A 80 -5.29 -0.01 6.05
CA ASP A 80 -6.65 -0.49 6.30
C ASP A 80 -7.59 0.17 5.29
N PHE A 81 -8.00 -0.61 4.28
CA PHE A 81 -8.92 -0.19 3.22
C PHE A 81 -10.24 -0.94 3.36
N SER A 82 -11.35 -0.23 3.20
CA SER A 82 -12.68 -0.83 3.16
C SER A 82 -13.56 -0.04 2.19
N THR A 83 -14.26 -0.74 1.33
CA THR A 83 -15.26 -0.15 0.44
C THR A 83 -16.52 -1.00 0.44
N SER A 84 -17.67 -0.37 0.18
CA SER A 84 -18.96 -1.04 0.07
C SER A 84 -19.80 -0.41 -1.05
N GLY A 85 -20.69 -1.20 -1.61
CA GLY A 85 -21.56 -0.74 -2.67
C GLY A 85 -22.82 -1.58 -2.80
N SER A 86 -23.73 -1.09 -3.62
CA SER A 86 -24.95 -1.80 -4.01
C SER A 86 -25.39 -1.33 -5.38
N GLY A 87 -26.10 -2.17 -6.12
CA GLY A 87 -26.54 -1.83 -7.47
C GLY A 87 -27.25 -2.96 -8.18
N SER A 88 -27.26 -2.91 -9.50
CA SER A 88 -27.71 -4.02 -10.35
C SER A 88 -26.51 -4.78 -10.89
N PHE A 89 -26.57 -6.11 -10.79
CA PHE A 89 -25.53 -6.99 -11.28
C PHE A 89 -25.53 -7.00 -12.82
N VAL A 90 -24.35 -6.99 -13.43
CA VAL A 90 -24.21 -7.03 -14.88
C VAL A 90 -23.69 -8.40 -15.33
N GLY A 91 -24.49 -9.08 -16.16
CA GLY A 91 -24.19 -10.42 -16.66
C GLY A 91 -24.71 -11.54 -15.75
N ASN A 92 -24.29 -12.78 -16.06
CA ASN A 92 -24.67 -13.96 -15.30
C ASN A 92 -23.41 -14.63 -14.74
N LYS A 93 -23.31 -14.76 -13.43
CA LYS A 93 -22.16 -15.32 -12.72
C LYS A 93 -22.63 -16.16 -11.53
N THR A 94 -21.73 -17.02 -11.04
CA THR A 94 -21.92 -17.73 -9.78
C THR A 94 -20.72 -17.44 -8.89
N PHE A 95 -20.98 -17.12 -7.63
CA PHE A 95 -19.95 -16.86 -6.62
C PHE A 95 -20.27 -17.63 -5.36
N GLY A 96 -19.39 -18.56 -4.95
CA GLY A 96 -19.60 -19.40 -3.76
C GLY A 96 -20.90 -20.18 -3.74
N GLY A 97 -21.36 -20.65 -4.91
CA GLY A 97 -22.64 -21.34 -5.06
C GLY A 97 -23.86 -20.44 -5.19
N VAL A 98 -23.72 -19.13 -5.02
CA VAL A 98 -24.81 -18.14 -5.23
C VAL A 98 -24.83 -17.69 -6.67
N ALA A 99 -25.97 -17.81 -7.35
CA ALA A 99 -26.16 -17.32 -8.70
C ALA A 99 -26.55 -15.83 -8.68
N PHE A 100 -25.96 -15.06 -9.58
CA PHE A 100 -26.29 -13.67 -9.88
C PHE A 100 -26.65 -13.60 -11.36
N ASN A 101 -27.86 -13.15 -11.65
CA ASN A 101 -28.33 -12.95 -13.01
C ASN A 101 -28.24 -11.48 -13.39
N ASP A 102 -28.28 -11.21 -14.68
CA ASP A 102 -28.30 -9.85 -15.20
C ASP A 102 -29.51 -9.08 -14.67
N GLY A 103 -29.28 -7.94 -14.02
CA GLY A 103 -30.30 -7.12 -13.38
C GLY A 103 -30.62 -7.48 -11.93
N ASP A 104 -30.10 -8.56 -11.37
CA ASP A 104 -30.28 -8.86 -9.93
C ASP A 104 -29.72 -7.69 -9.09
N LEU A 105 -30.41 -7.36 -8.01
CA LEU A 105 -29.90 -6.39 -7.04
C LEU A 105 -28.83 -7.05 -6.18
N TRP A 106 -27.74 -6.33 -5.94
CA TRP A 106 -26.64 -6.79 -5.09
C TRP A 106 -26.25 -5.71 -4.08
N SER A 107 -25.74 -6.16 -2.96
CA SER A 107 -24.97 -5.37 -2.02
C SER A 107 -23.69 -6.12 -1.64
N GLY A 108 -22.61 -5.37 -1.36
CA GLY A 108 -21.34 -6.00 -1.05
C GLY A 108 -20.38 -5.08 -0.34
N LYS A 109 -19.36 -5.71 0.26
CA LYS A 109 -18.29 -5.02 0.96
C LYS A 109 -16.97 -5.75 0.71
N THR A 110 -15.92 -4.99 0.53
CA THR A 110 -14.55 -5.49 0.45
C THR A 110 -13.68 -4.78 1.47
N THR A 111 -12.86 -5.53 2.19
CA THR A 111 -11.81 -4.98 3.04
C THR A 111 -10.45 -5.55 2.62
N MET A 112 -9.41 -4.73 2.71
CA MET A 112 -8.03 -5.15 2.53
C MET A 112 -7.17 -4.49 3.61
N GLN A 113 -6.61 -5.31 4.48
CA GLN A 113 -5.68 -4.88 5.52
C GLN A 113 -4.28 -5.39 5.20
N SER A 114 -3.26 -4.61 5.48
CA SER A 114 -1.90 -5.09 5.37
C SER A 114 -0.95 -4.42 6.35
N VAL A 115 0.07 -5.18 6.75
CA VAL A 115 1.22 -4.69 7.50
C VAL A 115 2.47 -5.19 6.82
N SER A 116 3.39 -4.28 6.50
CA SER A 116 4.67 -4.63 5.87
C SER A 116 5.85 -4.16 6.69
N VAL A 117 6.90 -4.98 6.68
CA VAL A 117 8.23 -4.64 7.16
C VAL A 117 9.20 -4.78 6.00
N GLU A 118 10.05 -3.77 5.80
CA GLU A 118 10.95 -3.68 4.68
C GLU A 118 12.33 -3.23 5.14
N ALA A 119 13.36 -3.74 4.47
CA ALA A 119 14.73 -3.28 4.58
C ALA A 119 15.23 -2.82 3.20
N ALA A 120 15.72 -1.60 3.13
CA ALA A 120 16.36 -1.04 1.95
C ALA A 120 17.85 -0.76 2.25
N TRP A 121 18.73 -1.14 1.31
CA TRP A 121 20.15 -0.91 1.44
C TRP A 121 20.63 0.08 0.39
N ASP A 122 21.08 1.26 0.81
CA ASP A 122 21.62 2.29 -0.07
C ASP A 122 22.94 1.81 -0.69
N TYR A 123 22.87 1.17 -1.86
CA TYR A 123 24.02 0.56 -2.51
C TYR A 123 24.92 1.60 -3.18
N TRP A 124 24.35 2.65 -3.76
CA TRP A 124 25.06 3.69 -4.46
C TRP A 124 24.54 5.06 -4.08
N ARG A 125 25.42 5.88 -3.54
CA ARG A 125 25.12 7.24 -3.08
C ARG A 125 26.26 8.15 -3.53
N PRO A 126 26.30 8.53 -4.82
CA PRO A 126 27.31 9.47 -5.26
C PRO A 126 27.05 10.81 -4.56
N TYR A 127 28.01 11.25 -3.78
CA TYR A 127 28.06 12.62 -3.32
C TYR A 127 28.62 13.47 -4.46
N PRO A 128 27.83 14.33 -5.13
CA PRO A 128 28.40 15.24 -6.10
C PRO A 128 29.39 16.17 -5.38
N ARG A 129 30.57 16.31 -5.94
CA ARG A 129 31.49 17.34 -5.51
C ARG A 129 30.92 18.68 -5.92
N GLY A 130 30.21 19.36 -4.98
CA GLY A 130 29.55 20.64 -5.25
C GLY A 130 28.08 20.71 -4.84
N GLY A 131 27.53 19.64 -4.23
CA GLY A 131 26.46 19.74 -3.24
C GLY A 131 25.03 19.89 -3.69
N GLU A 132 24.66 19.96 -4.95
CA GLU A 132 23.29 20.33 -5.31
C GLU A 132 22.32 19.13 -5.61
N THR A 133 22.86 18.00 -6.01
CA THR A 133 22.01 16.85 -6.42
C THR A 133 22.52 15.54 -5.82
N MET A 134 21.66 14.79 -5.19
CA MET A 134 21.95 13.47 -4.63
C MET A 134 21.08 12.42 -5.31
N PHE A 135 21.69 11.34 -5.76
CA PHE A 135 21.00 10.17 -6.30
C PHE A 135 21.28 8.95 -5.41
N THR A 136 20.24 8.21 -5.05
CA THR A 136 20.37 6.98 -4.28
C THR A 136 19.68 5.84 -5.02
N PHE A 137 20.34 4.68 -5.04
CA PHE A 137 19.80 3.43 -5.54
C PHE A 137 19.84 2.41 -4.41
N SER A 138 18.70 1.79 -4.11
CA SER A 138 18.56 0.89 -2.97
C SER A 138 17.83 -0.39 -3.39
N PRO A 139 18.48 -1.56 -3.39
CA PRO A 139 17.76 -2.83 -3.37
C PRO A 139 16.94 -2.94 -2.07
N VAL A 140 15.78 -3.53 -2.22
CA VAL A 140 14.75 -3.64 -1.18
C VAL A 140 14.40 -5.11 -0.99
N ILE A 141 14.17 -5.53 0.25
CA ILE A 141 13.60 -6.82 0.62
C ILE A 141 12.59 -6.61 1.75
N GLY A 142 11.48 -7.35 1.73
CA GLY A 142 10.47 -7.20 2.76
C GLY A 142 9.56 -8.39 2.91
N ALA A 143 8.73 -8.32 3.93
CA ALA A 143 7.62 -9.22 4.16
C ALA A 143 6.36 -8.42 4.43
N GLN A 144 5.22 -8.90 3.96
CA GLN A 144 3.93 -8.25 4.11
C GLN A 144 2.85 -9.27 4.40
N TRP A 145 2.09 -9.02 5.47
CA TRP A 145 0.87 -9.72 5.73
C TRP A 145 -0.30 -8.99 5.08
N TYR A 146 -1.21 -9.77 4.47
CA TYR A 146 -2.48 -9.32 3.92
C TYR A 146 -3.63 -10.05 4.58
N GLY A 147 -4.68 -9.32 4.95
CA GLY A 147 -6.00 -9.85 5.27
C GLY A 147 -7.00 -9.25 4.30
N THR A 148 -7.80 -10.08 3.65
CA THR A 148 -8.88 -9.64 2.76
C THR A 148 -10.19 -10.23 3.23
N SER A 149 -11.27 -9.45 3.08
CA SER A 149 -12.63 -9.91 3.26
C SER A 149 -13.45 -9.45 2.06
N PHE A 150 -14.25 -10.35 1.53
CA PHE A 150 -15.16 -10.05 0.43
C PHE A 150 -16.54 -10.62 0.75
N ASP A 151 -17.51 -9.75 0.96
CA ASP A 151 -18.90 -10.06 1.19
C ASP A 151 -19.71 -9.67 -0.04
N LEU A 152 -20.51 -10.59 -0.56
CA LEU A 152 -21.43 -10.31 -1.67
C LEU A 152 -22.78 -10.98 -1.39
N GLN A 153 -23.84 -10.19 -1.44
CA GLN A 153 -25.21 -10.60 -1.25
C GLN A 153 -26.02 -10.37 -2.51
N ASN A 154 -26.84 -11.36 -2.89
CA ASN A 154 -27.90 -11.17 -3.87
C ASN A 154 -29.15 -10.67 -3.15
N ASP A 155 -29.47 -9.38 -3.29
CA ASP A 155 -30.61 -8.76 -2.63
C ASP A 155 -31.96 -9.10 -3.30
N THR A 156 -31.94 -9.65 -4.53
CA THR A 156 -33.11 -10.19 -5.20
C THR A 156 -33.53 -11.53 -4.57
N ASP A 157 -32.52 -12.33 -4.12
CA ASP A 157 -32.73 -13.54 -3.32
C ASP A 157 -32.06 -13.36 -1.95
N ALA A 158 -32.77 -12.81 -1.00
CA ALA A 158 -32.25 -12.38 0.31
C ALA A 158 -31.61 -13.50 1.18
N LEU A 159 -31.67 -14.76 0.75
CA LEU A 159 -31.04 -15.91 1.42
C LEU A 159 -29.63 -16.18 0.87
N ALA A 160 -29.25 -15.52 -0.22
CA ALA A 160 -28.02 -15.79 -0.93
C ALA A 160 -26.91 -14.79 -0.52
N VAL A 161 -26.22 -15.10 0.59
CA VAL A 161 -25.06 -14.33 1.07
C VAL A 161 -23.83 -15.22 0.98
N ASN A 162 -22.75 -14.68 0.44
CA ASN A 162 -21.42 -15.30 0.48
C ASN A 162 -20.41 -14.35 1.10
N SER A 163 -19.71 -14.82 2.14
CA SER A 163 -18.64 -14.09 2.83
C SER A 163 -17.37 -14.93 2.79
N GLN A 164 -16.25 -14.32 2.42
CA GLN A 164 -14.95 -14.93 2.29
C GLN A 164 -13.91 -14.08 3.03
N ASP A 165 -13.19 -14.72 3.96
CA ASP A 165 -12.09 -14.11 4.70
C ASP A 165 -10.82 -14.92 4.47
N HIS A 166 -9.78 -14.29 3.94
CA HIS A 166 -8.52 -14.93 3.64
C HIS A 166 -7.34 -14.07 4.13
N SER A 167 -6.23 -14.76 4.42
CA SER A 167 -5.00 -14.08 4.80
C SER A 167 -3.78 -14.72 4.17
N TRP A 168 -2.85 -13.91 3.72
CA TRP A 168 -1.60 -14.33 3.10
C TRP A 168 -0.42 -13.62 3.72
N LEU A 169 0.71 -14.32 3.76
CA LEU A 169 2.02 -13.74 4.04
C LEU A 169 2.80 -13.69 2.73
N ALA A 170 3.28 -12.53 2.36
CA ALA A 170 4.14 -12.32 1.19
C ALA A 170 5.58 -12.10 1.62
N VAL A 171 6.52 -12.56 0.78
CA VAL A 171 7.90 -12.10 0.77
C VAL A 171 8.19 -11.45 -0.58
N TYR A 172 8.87 -10.31 -0.56
CA TYR A 172 9.11 -9.55 -1.78
C TYR A 172 10.51 -8.94 -1.81
N GLY A 173 10.92 -8.58 -3.00
CA GLY A 173 12.11 -7.79 -3.25
C GLY A 173 11.87 -6.76 -4.33
N GLY A 174 12.76 -5.78 -4.40
CA GLY A 174 12.59 -4.70 -5.34
C GLY A 174 13.74 -3.73 -5.40
N LEU A 175 13.47 -2.58 -6.00
CA LEU A 175 14.42 -1.50 -6.21
C LEU A 175 13.76 -0.17 -5.88
N ARG A 176 14.49 0.67 -5.15
CA ARG A 176 14.12 2.06 -4.85
C ARG A 176 15.15 3.00 -5.48
N PHE A 177 14.67 4.09 -6.03
CA PHE A 177 15.45 5.17 -6.61
C PHE A 177 15.01 6.48 -5.97
N ASP A 178 15.94 7.25 -5.46
CA ASP A 178 15.68 8.57 -4.91
C ASP A 178 16.63 9.59 -5.54
N LEU A 179 16.08 10.76 -5.84
CA LEU A 179 16.80 11.89 -6.40
C LEU A 179 16.45 13.12 -5.58
N GLY A 180 17.43 13.78 -5.02
CA GLY A 180 17.28 14.95 -4.17
C GLY A 180 18.08 16.15 -4.68
N TRP A 181 17.53 17.36 -4.47
CA TRP A 181 18.19 18.63 -4.77
C TRP A 181 18.09 19.56 -3.57
N ASP A 182 19.20 20.19 -3.20
CA ASP A 182 19.21 21.33 -2.28
C ASP A 182 18.71 22.56 -3.05
N THR A 183 17.63 23.18 -2.58
CA THR A 183 17.00 24.35 -3.19
C THR A 183 17.17 25.64 -2.39
N ARG A 184 17.86 25.60 -1.26
CA ARG A 184 18.03 26.75 -0.34
C ARG A 184 18.58 28.01 -1.02
N GLN A 185 19.42 27.84 -2.05
CA GLN A 185 19.98 28.99 -2.78
C GLN A 185 19.03 29.58 -3.82
N GLN A 186 18.03 28.81 -4.29
CA GLN A 186 17.10 29.24 -5.34
C GLN A 186 15.75 29.68 -4.76
N ILE A 187 15.25 29.01 -3.72
CA ILE A 187 13.92 29.23 -3.16
C ILE A 187 14.04 29.31 -1.63
N SER A 188 13.81 30.50 -1.08
CA SER A 188 14.08 30.78 0.34
C SER A 188 13.16 30.08 1.35
N TRP A 189 12.08 29.45 0.91
CA TRP A 189 11.10 28.76 1.77
C TRP A 189 11.02 27.24 1.50
N ILE A 190 11.86 26.71 0.62
CA ILE A 190 12.02 25.28 0.36
C ILE A 190 13.50 24.95 0.54
N ASP A 191 13.78 24.07 1.50
CA ASP A 191 15.12 23.63 1.81
C ASP A 191 15.60 22.60 0.79
N SER A 192 14.76 21.63 0.46
CA SER A 192 15.08 20.62 -0.54
C SER A 192 13.84 20.15 -1.30
N PHE A 193 14.09 19.64 -2.49
CA PHE A 193 13.13 18.92 -3.31
C PHE A 193 13.64 17.49 -3.51
N SER A 194 12.79 16.50 -3.38
CA SER A 194 13.14 15.13 -3.71
C SER A 194 12.06 14.46 -4.54
N MET A 195 12.47 13.50 -5.36
CA MET A 195 11.58 12.57 -6.06
C MET A 195 12.07 11.16 -5.85
N GLY A 196 11.13 10.22 -5.70
CA GLY A 196 11.44 8.82 -5.52
C GLY A 196 10.52 7.93 -6.35
N ALA A 197 11.04 6.75 -6.67
CA ALA A 197 10.26 5.67 -7.29
C ALA A 197 10.71 4.34 -6.69
N GLU A 198 9.74 3.45 -6.50
CA GLU A 198 9.98 2.11 -5.98
C GLU A 198 9.15 1.10 -6.78
N LEU A 199 9.77 -0.04 -7.09
CA LEU A 199 9.14 -1.20 -7.70
C LEU A 199 9.46 -2.42 -6.87
N THR A 200 8.44 -3.14 -6.42
CA THR A 200 8.58 -4.40 -5.68
C THR A 200 7.74 -5.49 -6.31
N THR A 201 8.22 -6.73 -6.20
CA THR A 201 7.48 -7.93 -6.61
C THR A 201 7.80 -9.07 -5.65
N GLY A 202 6.87 -9.97 -5.46
CA GLY A 202 7.04 -11.04 -4.51
C GLY A 202 6.06 -12.20 -4.70
N ALA A 203 6.22 -13.20 -3.84
CA ALA A 203 5.39 -14.38 -3.81
C ALA A 203 4.64 -14.48 -2.49
N LEU A 204 3.42 -15.00 -2.54
CA LEU A 204 2.65 -15.38 -1.37
C LEU A 204 3.15 -16.73 -0.85
N LEU A 205 3.26 -16.82 0.46
CA LEU A 205 3.60 -18.04 1.17
C LEU A 205 2.30 -18.71 1.63
N GLY A 206 2.14 -20.00 1.33
CA GLY A 206 0.93 -20.77 1.72
C GLY A 206 0.64 -21.88 0.72
N ASN A 207 -0.50 -22.55 0.91
CA ASN A 207 -0.81 -23.80 0.21
C ASN A 207 -1.07 -23.60 -1.29
N ASP A 208 -1.73 -22.51 -1.68
CA ASP A 208 -2.12 -22.30 -3.09
C ASP A 208 -1.31 -21.17 -3.73
N GLY A 209 -0.62 -20.36 -2.92
CA GLY A 209 0.36 -19.41 -3.41
C GLY A 209 -0.24 -18.13 -4.00
N GLY A 210 0.54 -17.54 -4.90
CA GLY A 210 0.18 -16.29 -5.58
C GLY A 210 1.33 -15.31 -5.67
N SER A 211 1.03 -14.09 -6.07
CA SER A 211 2.04 -13.04 -6.25
C SER A 211 1.54 -11.68 -5.78
N ILE A 212 2.50 -10.83 -5.47
CA ILE A 212 2.26 -9.41 -5.26
C ILE A 212 3.18 -8.59 -6.14
N TRP A 213 2.73 -7.42 -6.54
CA TRP A 213 3.62 -6.41 -7.06
C TRP A 213 3.13 -5.01 -6.68
N ALA A 214 4.05 -4.09 -6.53
CA ALA A 214 3.72 -2.72 -6.21
C ALA A 214 4.66 -1.75 -6.94
N VAL A 215 4.09 -0.62 -7.33
CA VAL A 215 4.82 0.54 -7.85
C VAL A 215 4.39 1.76 -7.08
N GLN A 216 5.34 2.56 -6.67
CA GLN A 216 5.05 3.90 -6.16
C GLN A 216 6.04 4.90 -6.74
N ALA A 217 5.56 6.11 -6.96
CA ALA A 217 6.39 7.24 -7.33
C ALA A 217 5.84 8.51 -6.70
N GLY A 218 6.73 9.41 -6.28
CA GLY A 218 6.30 10.63 -5.62
C GLY A 218 7.38 11.68 -5.53
N VAL A 219 6.98 12.80 -5.01
CA VAL A 219 7.83 13.95 -4.74
C VAL A 219 7.65 14.41 -3.29
N ALA A 220 8.70 14.97 -2.71
CA ALA A 220 8.61 15.62 -1.41
C ALA A 220 9.28 17.00 -1.47
N LEU A 221 8.72 17.91 -0.71
CA LEU A 221 9.21 19.28 -0.52
C LEU A 221 9.51 19.46 0.96
N GLU A 222 10.75 19.71 1.29
CA GLU A 222 11.18 20.03 2.63
C GLU A 222 11.12 21.55 2.85
N PHE A 223 10.35 21.95 3.85
CA PHE A 223 10.11 23.36 4.16
C PHE A 223 11.02 23.87 5.29
N THR A 224 11.39 22.97 6.19
CA THR A 224 12.32 23.23 7.31
C THR A 224 13.03 21.93 7.63
N ASP A 225 14.13 22.01 8.37
CA ASP A 225 14.81 20.82 8.89
C ASP A 225 13.79 19.92 9.60
N GLY A 226 13.63 18.69 9.08
CA GLY A 226 12.76 17.67 9.68
C GLY A 226 11.28 17.75 9.31
N PHE A 227 10.80 18.73 8.51
CA PHE A 227 9.39 18.79 8.09
C PHE A 227 9.25 18.89 6.57
N SER A 228 8.51 17.97 5.98
CA SER A 228 8.25 17.90 4.53
C SER A 228 6.79 17.62 4.22
N GLY A 229 6.31 18.13 3.09
CA GLY A 229 5.09 17.67 2.45
C GLY A 229 5.45 16.69 1.33
N TYR A 230 4.65 15.64 1.13
CA TYR A 230 4.85 14.69 0.06
C TYR A 230 3.57 14.42 -0.73
N PHE A 231 3.75 14.05 -2.00
CA PHE A 231 2.66 13.72 -2.91
C PHE A 231 3.14 12.69 -3.94
N GLY A 232 2.26 11.76 -4.33
CA GLY A 232 2.63 10.76 -5.32
C GLY A 232 1.46 9.89 -5.78
N TYR A 233 1.84 8.82 -6.47
CA TYR A 233 0.95 7.79 -6.96
C TYR A 233 1.46 6.42 -6.54
N ARG A 234 0.55 5.56 -6.08
CA ARG A 234 0.85 4.19 -5.65
C ARG A 234 -0.14 3.22 -6.29
N LEU A 235 0.41 2.09 -6.72
CA LEU A 235 -0.33 0.94 -7.20
C LEU A 235 0.16 -0.27 -6.42
N ARG A 236 -0.76 -1.12 -5.97
CA ARG A 236 -0.47 -2.41 -5.32
C ARG A 236 -1.44 -3.44 -5.85
N GLU A 237 -0.94 -4.57 -6.28
CA GLU A 237 -1.71 -5.71 -6.74
C GLU A 237 -1.42 -6.92 -5.88
N LEU A 238 -2.47 -7.67 -5.60
CA LEU A 238 -2.47 -8.93 -4.88
C LEU A 238 -3.19 -9.96 -5.74
N ASN A 239 -2.48 -11.00 -6.12
CA ASN A 239 -3.05 -12.19 -6.72
C ASN A 239 -2.85 -13.33 -5.73
N GLY A 240 -3.91 -13.70 -5.01
CA GLY A 240 -3.92 -14.74 -3.97
C GLY A 240 -4.91 -15.83 -4.31
N GLU A 241 -4.48 -17.08 -4.10
CA GLU A 241 -5.29 -18.28 -4.30
C GLU A 241 -5.39 -19.04 -2.98
N ASP A 242 -6.57 -19.56 -2.66
CA ASP A 242 -6.84 -20.43 -1.51
C ASP A 242 -8.02 -21.36 -1.83
N GLY A 243 -7.70 -22.56 -2.31
CA GLY A 243 -8.65 -23.52 -2.79
C GLY A 243 -9.40 -23.04 -4.04
N GLU A 244 -10.72 -22.91 -3.93
CA GLU A 244 -11.56 -22.40 -5.03
C GLU A 244 -11.66 -20.85 -5.04
N TYR A 245 -11.13 -20.19 -4.00
CA TYR A 245 -11.14 -18.75 -3.90
C TYR A 245 -9.91 -18.14 -4.59
N THR A 246 -10.16 -17.16 -5.43
CA THR A 246 -9.10 -16.36 -6.06
C THR A 246 -9.41 -14.87 -5.85
N PHE A 247 -8.43 -14.15 -5.37
CA PHE A 247 -8.46 -12.70 -5.23
C PHE A 247 -7.36 -12.10 -6.12
N ASP A 248 -7.74 -11.64 -7.28
CA ASP A 248 -6.84 -10.98 -8.25
C ASP A 248 -7.25 -9.51 -8.38
N ALA A 249 -6.86 -8.72 -7.41
CA ALA A 249 -7.31 -7.35 -7.32
C ALA A 249 -6.21 -6.43 -6.76
N GLY A 250 -6.36 -5.15 -7.04
CA GLY A 250 -5.39 -4.14 -6.66
C GLY A 250 -5.99 -2.80 -6.30
N LEU A 251 -5.20 -2.03 -5.59
CA LEU A 251 -5.49 -0.67 -5.17
C LEU A 251 -4.56 0.29 -5.91
N GLN A 252 -5.12 1.31 -6.56
CA GLN A 252 -4.34 2.33 -7.26
C GLN A 252 -4.88 3.73 -7.02
N GLY A 253 -4.00 4.69 -6.77
CA GLY A 253 -4.44 6.05 -6.53
C GLY A 253 -3.34 7.01 -6.10
N ILE A 254 -3.74 8.28 -6.01
CA ILE A 254 -2.87 9.34 -5.51
C ILE A 254 -2.78 9.29 -3.98
N TYR A 255 -1.64 9.66 -3.45
CA TYR A 255 -1.43 9.86 -2.02
C TYR A 255 -0.76 11.20 -1.74
N ALA A 256 -1.04 11.77 -0.57
CA ALA A 256 -0.40 12.99 -0.10
C ALA A 256 -0.35 13.03 1.43
N GLY A 257 0.61 13.74 1.97
CA GLY A 257 0.74 13.86 3.42
C GLY A 257 1.91 14.73 3.86
N VAL A 258 2.24 14.55 5.13
CA VAL A 258 3.37 15.22 5.78
C VAL A 258 4.35 14.21 6.35
N GLN A 259 5.60 14.59 6.39
CA GLN A 259 6.71 13.79 6.90
C GLN A 259 7.45 14.58 7.96
N PHE A 260 7.78 13.90 9.05
CA PHE A 260 8.61 14.40 10.14
C PHE A 260 9.86 13.53 10.26
N ARG A 261 11.03 14.17 10.35
CA ARG A 261 12.31 13.55 10.64
C ARG A 261 12.81 13.94 12.02
N PHE A 262 13.42 12.99 12.72
CA PHE A 262 13.91 13.16 14.09
C PHE A 262 15.34 12.66 14.24
#